data_462a13e06580c58a8b8cda629e21adbc
#
_entry.id   462a13e06580c58a8b8cda629e21adbc
#
_cell.length_a   1.000
_cell.length_b   1.000
_cell.length_c   1.000
_cell.angle_alpha   90.00
_cell.angle_beta   90.00
_cell.angle_gamma   90.00
#
_symmetry.space_group_name_H-M   'P 1'
#
loop_
_entity.id
_entity.type
_entity.pdbx_description
1 polymer ?
#
loop_
_entity_poly.entity_id
_entity_poly.type
_entity_poly.pdbx_seq_one_letter_code
_entity_poly.pdbx_strand_id
1 'polypeptide(L)'
;MSVAVRTAFVLCAGWGKRLQPLTNQIPKPMVPICGIPLCQFALARIAAADVERIVINTHRLADEFIRLFPEYPQPSHFRGIPVLFRHEPVLLETAGGLKNIEDLLLPGPVLVHNGDILAALDLPALFAAHAKSGALCTLALRSSGGPLQVGFDRPTGLVTDIRGEIGSSAPRFLYTGVCVVDPALLPRIPPGEPLSFVPVWLDALRAGEKIAGVVLDDGIWRDIGNVEEYLRIHADLASGAVEIASPVEKSEWPRWRMPGARVDSSAKLNGWNWLGPDCQVSAGATVENSILWAGSKVEPGANVASSVVREGMLAAGEVHDTVV
;
A
#
# COMPACT_ATOMS: atom_id res chain seq x y z
N MET A 1 18.62 14.51 -22.54
CA MET A 1 18.85 14.23 -21.11
C MET A 1 17.54 13.65 -20.58
N SER A 2 17.53 12.46 -19.98
CA SER A 2 16.32 11.92 -19.37
C SER A 2 15.96 12.81 -18.16
N VAL A 3 14.72 13.25 -18.10
CA VAL A 3 14.23 14.05 -16.97
C VAL A 3 14.05 13.10 -15.80
N ALA A 4 14.66 13.39 -14.65
CA ALA A 4 14.58 12.54 -13.46
C ALA A 4 13.18 12.55 -12.85
N VAL A 5 12.77 11.42 -12.26
CA VAL A 5 11.55 11.31 -11.45
C VAL A 5 11.82 11.96 -10.10
N ARG A 6 11.33 13.20 -9.91
CA ARG A 6 11.60 14.01 -8.71
C ARG A 6 10.45 14.02 -7.71
N THR A 7 9.23 13.72 -8.15
CA THR A 7 8.04 13.65 -7.29
C THR A 7 7.50 12.24 -7.25
N ALA A 8 7.15 11.78 -6.05
CA ALA A 8 6.32 10.60 -5.84
C ALA A 8 4.95 11.00 -5.31
N PHE A 9 3.90 10.44 -5.88
CA PHE A 9 2.53 10.52 -5.39
C PHE A 9 2.11 9.19 -4.78
N VAL A 10 1.81 9.18 -3.49
CA VAL A 10 1.37 7.99 -2.75
C VAL A 10 -0.13 8.06 -2.54
N LEU A 11 -0.85 7.14 -3.17
CA LEU A 11 -2.31 7.06 -3.14
C LEU A 11 -2.80 6.45 -1.83
N CYS A 12 -3.28 7.29 -0.92
CA CYS A 12 -3.75 6.90 0.40
C CYS A 12 -5.24 7.22 0.68
N ALA A 13 -5.96 7.77 -0.29
CA ALA A 13 -7.35 8.23 -0.13
C ALA A 13 -8.42 7.14 -0.25
N GLY A 14 -8.07 5.87 -0.52
CA GLY A 14 -9.01 4.78 -0.77
C GLY A 14 -9.95 4.43 0.40
N TRP A 15 -11.16 3.92 0.11
CA TRP A 15 -12.16 3.52 1.11
C TRP A 15 -11.77 2.30 1.96
N GLY A 16 -10.98 1.37 1.42
CA GLY A 16 -10.61 0.13 2.12
C GLY A 16 -11.79 -0.80 2.45
N LYS A 17 -12.91 -0.76 1.71
CA LYS A 17 -14.18 -1.46 2.03
C LYS A 17 -14.01 -2.96 2.28
N ARG A 18 -13.16 -3.65 1.51
CA ARG A 18 -12.93 -5.10 1.63
C ARG A 18 -12.21 -5.50 2.92
N LEU A 19 -11.56 -4.55 3.58
CA LEU A 19 -10.82 -4.75 4.83
C LEU A 19 -11.63 -4.33 6.07
N GLN A 20 -12.90 -3.95 5.90
CA GLN A 20 -13.78 -3.70 7.04
C GLN A 20 -13.96 -5.00 7.85
N PRO A 21 -14.08 -4.89 9.20
CA PRO A 21 -14.24 -3.66 10.00
C PRO A 21 -12.93 -2.98 10.43
N LEU A 22 -11.73 -3.48 10.05
CA LEU A 22 -10.44 -2.86 10.42
C LEU A 22 -10.40 -1.38 9.98
N THR A 23 -10.82 -1.12 8.75
CA THR A 23 -10.82 0.22 8.16
C THR A 23 -11.97 1.13 8.64
N ASN A 24 -12.74 0.69 9.64
CA ASN A 24 -13.66 1.58 10.35
C ASN A 24 -12.93 2.50 11.34
N GLN A 25 -11.78 2.07 11.87
CA GLN A 25 -10.98 2.81 12.85
C GLN A 25 -9.81 3.57 12.23
N ILE A 26 -9.16 2.99 11.21
CA ILE A 26 -7.98 3.58 10.55
C ILE A 26 -8.09 3.42 9.03
N PRO A 27 -7.53 4.34 8.21
CA PRO A 27 -7.53 4.17 6.76
C PRO A 27 -6.62 3.00 6.36
N LYS A 28 -6.94 2.30 5.26
CA LYS A 28 -6.20 1.10 4.81
C LYS A 28 -4.67 1.31 4.76
N PRO A 29 -4.12 2.43 4.25
CA PRO A 29 -2.69 2.67 4.25
C PRO A 29 -2.04 2.74 5.65
N MET A 30 -2.82 2.96 6.69
CA MET A 30 -2.36 3.01 8.08
C MET A 30 -2.53 1.69 8.84
N VAL A 31 -3.13 0.65 8.22
CA VAL A 31 -3.24 -0.70 8.82
C VAL A 31 -1.83 -1.22 9.12
N PRO A 32 -1.53 -1.64 10.37
CA PRO A 32 -0.18 -2.00 10.77
C PRO A 32 0.20 -3.41 10.33
N ILE A 33 1.34 -3.57 9.67
CA ILE A 33 2.01 -4.86 9.47
C ILE A 33 3.11 -4.96 10.55
N CYS A 34 2.96 -5.87 11.48
CA CYS A 34 3.84 -5.99 12.66
C CYS A 34 4.16 -4.63 13.31
N GLY A 35 3.14 -3.77 13.45
CA GLY A 35 3.23 -2.45 14.10
C GLY A 35 3.64 -1.29 13.21
N ILE A 36 3.91 -1.53 11.93
CA ILE A 36 4.33 -0.49 10.98
C ILE A 36 3.21 -0.23 9.97
N PRO A 37 2.76 1.03 9.80
CA PRO A 37 1.76 1.39 8.80
C PRO A 37 2.11 0.89 7.39
N LEU A 38 1.13 0.31 6.69
CA LEU A 38 1.33 -0.27 5.36
C LEU A 38 1.96 0.71 4.37
N CYS A 39 1.52 1.97 4.35
CA CYS A 39 2.10 2.98 3.46
C CYS A 39 3.57 3.30 3.77
N GLN A 40 4.05 3.07 4.98
CA GLN A 40 5.43 3.36 5.35
C GLN A 40 6.43 2.45 4.62
N PHE A 41 6.02 1.26 4.19
CA PHE A 41 6.84 0.39 3.33
C PHE A 41 7.04 1.02 1.95
N ALA A 42 5.98 1.59 1.35
CA ALA A 42 6.07 2.35 0.10
C ALA A 42 6.97 3.58 0.27
N LEU A 43 6.76 4.37 1.33
CA LEU A 43 7.56 5.56 1.62
C LEU A 43 9.05 5.25 1.77
N ALA A 44 9.39 4.14 2.43
CA ALA A 44 10.78 3.72 2.59
C ALA A 44 11.44 3.34 1.26
N ARG A 45 10.71 2.68 0.36
CA ARG A 45 11.18 2.35 -1.00
C ARG A 45 11.36 3.59 -1.86
N ILE A 46 10.41 4.51 -1.81
CA ILE A 46 10.46 5.81 -2.50
C ILE A 46 11.66 6.62 -2.01
N ALA A 47 11.89 6.68 -0.70
CA ALA A 47 13.02 7.41 -0.12
C ALA A 47 14.39 6.85 -0.52
N ALA A 48 14.47 5.59 -0.94
CA ALA A 48 15.70 4.97 -1.44
C ALA A 48 15.89 5.14 -2.97
N ALA A 49 15.01 5.86 -3.65
CA ALA A 49 14.99 6.00 -5.12
C ALA A 49 15.24 7.44 -5.60
N ASP A 50 15.98 8.25 -4.82
CA ASP A 50 16.39 9.63 -5.15
C ASP A 50 15.26 10.59 -5.51
N VAL A 51 14.07 10.38 -4.91
CA VAL A 51 12.92 11.28 -5.06
C VAL A 51 13.10 12.50 -4.14
N GLU A 52 12.76 13.69 -4.64
CA GLU A 52 12.99 14.96 -3.93
C GLU A 52 11.73 15.46 -3.18
N ARG A 53 10.55 14.95 -3.53
CA ARG A 53 9.26 15.32 -2.93
C ARG A 53 8.31 14.14 -2.91
N ILE A 54 7.59 13.97 -1.82
CA ILE A 54 6.48 13.02 -1.69
C ILE A 54 5.20 13.83 -1.52
N VAL A 55 4.13 13.45 -2.23
CA VAL A 55 2.78 13.96 -2.02
C VAL A 55 1.89 12.79 -1.63
N ILE A 56 1.09 12.97 -0.59
CA ILE A 56 0.14 11.95 -0.09
C ILE A 56 -1.26 12.53 -0.18
N ASN A 57 -2.18 11.85 -0.88
CA ASN A 57 -3.59 12.21 -0.77
C ASN A 57 -4.25 11.49 0.41
N THR A 58 -5.21 12.16 1.03
CA THR A 58 -5.99 11.62 2.15
C THR A 58 -7.47 11.88 1.92
N HIS A 59 -8.32 11.05 2.50
CA HIS A 59 -9.77 11.21 2.42
C HIS A 59 -10.41 10.89 3.80
N ARG A 60 -11.02 9.73 3.94
CA ARG A 60 -11.65 9.29 5.19
C ARG A 60 -10.60 8.98 6.26
N LEU A 61 -10.91 9.31 7.54
CA LEU A 61 -10.03 9.08 8.70
C LEU A 61 -8.63 9.71 8.51
N ALA A 62 -8.58 10.86 7.85
CA ALA A 62 -7.33 11.52 7.50
C ALA A 62 -6.48 11.90 8.73
N ASP A 63 -7.12 12.19 9.88
CA ASP A 63 -6.43 12.55 11.12
C ASP A 63 -5.56 11.42 11.67
N GLU A 64 -5.83 10.16 11.28
CA GLU A 64 -4.99 9.03 11.67
C GLU A 64 -3.55 9.10 11.12
N PHE A 65 -3.32 9.91 10.07
CA PHE A 65 -1.97 10.17 9.55
C PHE A 65 -1.06 10.90 10.55
N ILE A 66 -1.62 11.55 11.58
CA ILE A 66 -0.87 12.12 12.70
C ILE A 66 0.03 11.09 13.41
N ARG A 67 -0.37 9.80 13.43
CA ARG A 67 0.43 8.71 14.00
C ARG A 67 1.79 8.51 13.31
N LEU A 68 1.86 8.83 12.01
CA LEU A 68 3.08 8.74 11.21
C LEU A 68 3.72 10.11 10.96
N PHE A 69 2.91 11.15 10.88
CA PHE A 69 3.31 12.53 10.60
C PHE A 69 2.67 13.46 11.64
N PRO A 70 3.34 13.72 12.77
CA PRO A 70 2.78 14.53 13.87
C PRO A 70 2.33 15.93 13.45
N GLU A 71 2.91 16.48 12.38
CA GLU A 71 2.57 17.80 11.85
C GLU A 71 1.35 17.79 10.92
N TYR A 72 0.80 16.62 10.56
CA TYR A 72 -0.37 16.52 9.67
C TYR A 72 -1.50 17.48 10.15
N PRO A 73 -2.18 18.22 9.26
CA PRO A 73 -2.09 18.23 7.79
C PRO A 73 -1.00 19.16 7.22
N GLN A 74 -0.14 19.75 8.06
CA GLN A 74 0.96 20.58 7.60
C GLN A 74 2.05 19.75 6.91
N PRO A 75 2.88 20.37 6.04
CA PRO A 75 4.04 19.69 5.45
C PRO A 75 4.94 19.09 6.51
N SER A 76 5.43 17.88 6.24
CA SER A 76 6.31 17.12 7.12
C SER A 76 7.52 16.58 6.34
N HIS A 77 8.26 15.64 6.92
CA HIS A 77 9.39 14.99 6.27
C HIS A 77 9.39 13.49 6.53
N PHE A 78 9.83 12.74 5.53
CA PHE A 78 10.13 11.31 5.68
C PHE A 78 11.56 11.04 5.21
N ARG A 79 12.44 10.64 6.11
CA ARG A 79 13.89 10.47 5.85
C ARG A 79 14.55 11.66 5.15
N GLY A 80 14.18 12.88 5.59
CA GLY A 80 14.69 14.13 5.03
C GLY A 80 14.01 14.60 3.74
N ILE A 81 13.14 13.81 3.14
CA ILE A 81 12.38 14.20 1.96
C ILE A 81 11.11 14.93 2.39
N PRO A 82 10.80 16.12 1.84
CA PRO A 82 9.55 16.83 2.11
C PRO A 82 8.33 16.00 1.73
N VAL A 83 7.36 15.92 2.64
CA VAL A 83 6.06 15.27 2.46
C VAL A 83 4.97 16.33 2.50
N LEU A 84 4.19 16.44 1.44
CA LEU A 84 3.04 17.32 1.33
C LEU A 84 1.76 16.49 1.34
N PHE A 85 0.69 17.06 1.90
CA PHE A 85 -0.61 16.39 1.97
C PHE A 85 -1.65 17.13 1.11
N ARG A 86 -2.51 16.34 0.45
CA ARG A 86 -3.68 16.85 -0.26
C ARG A 86 -4.92 16.11 0.23
N HIS A 87 -5.75 16.77 1.03
CA HIS A 87 -7.02 16.19 1.44
C HIS A 87 -8.05 16.25 0.31
N GLU A 88 -8.76 15.15 0.09
CA GLU A 88 -9.84 15.02 -0.89
C GLU A 88 -11.19 14.97 -0.14
N PRO A 89 -11.97 16.06 -0.10
CA PRO A 89 -13.32 16.02 0.49
C PRO A 89 -14.26 15.05 -0.22
N VAL A 90 -14.05 14.87 -1.53
CA VAL A 90 -14.65 13.84 -2.38
C VAL A 90 -13.53 12.99 -2.94
N LEU A 91 -13.68 11.66 -2.86
CA LEU A 91 -12.68 10.74 -3.39
C LEU A 91 -12.56 10.88 -4.91
N LEU A 92 -11.38 11.25 -5.38
CA LEU A 92 -11.11 11.52 -6.80
C LEU A 92 -10.55 10.32 -7.56
N GLU A 93 -10.41 9.16 -6.90
CA GLU A 93 -9.77 7.98 -7.46
C GLU A 93 -8.32 8.23 -7.90
N THR A 94 -7.75 7.37 -8.75
CA THR A 94 -6.29 7.38 -8.98
C THR A 94 -5.82 8.48 -9.92
N ALA A 95 -6.45 8.66 -11.07
CA ALA A 95 -6.09 9.70 -12.04
C ALA A 95 -6.57 11.08 -11.58
N GLY A 96 -7.81 11.19 -11.09
CA GLY A 96 -8.33 12.44 -10.53
C GLY A 96 -7.50 12.92 -9.33
N GLY A 97 -7.05 12.00 -8.46
CA GLY A 97 -6.13 12.31 -7.37
C GLY A 97 -4.79 12.85 -7.87
N LEU A 98 -4.20 12.27 -8.94
CA LEU A 98 -3.00 12.82 -9.56
C LEU A 98 -3.23 14.23 -10.13
N LYS A 99 -4.36 14.44 -10.79
CA LYS A 99 -4.72 15.78 -11.31
C LYS A 99 -4.87 16.81 -10.19
N ASN A 100 -5.43 16.40 -9.05
CA ASN A 100 -5.66 17.26 -7.90
C ASN A 100 -4.38 17.75 -7.20
N ILE A 101 -3.25 17.12 -7.47
CA ILE A 101 -1.94 17.51 -6.91
C ILE A 101 -1.01 18.16 -7.95
N GLU A 102 -1.50 18.48 -9.15
CA GLU A 102 -0.69 19.01 -10.26
C GLU A 102 0.14 20.24 -9.85
N ASP A 103 -0.42 21.10 -9.03
CA ASP A 103 0.24 22.29 -8.48
C ASP A 103 1.36 21.99 -7.48
N LEU A 104 1.44 20.77 -6.97
CA LEU A 104 2.46 20.32 -6.03
C LEU A 104 3.61 19.55 -6.72
N LEU A 105 3.52 19.28 -8.01
CA LEU A 105 4.51 18.51 -8.74
C LEU A 105 5.77 19.35 -9.02
N LEU A 106 6.92 18.71 -8.91
CA LEU A 106 8.18 19.22 -9.46
C LEU A 106 8.22 18.93 -10.96
N PRO A 107 8.97 19.73 -11.77
CA PRO A 107 9.13 19.45 -13.19
C PRO A 107 9.68 18.05 -13.45
N GLY A 108 9.05 17.31 -14.35
CA GLY A 108 9.43 15.96 -14.77
C GLY A 108 8.36 14.90 -14.52
N PRO A 109 8.66 13.63 -14.86
CA PRO A 109 7.77 12.51 -14.61
C PRO A 109 7.49 12.29 -13.12
N VAL A 110 6.31 11.72 -12.81
CA VAL A 110 5.83 11.49 -11.47
C VAL A 110 5.73 9.99 -11.20
N LEU A 111 6.36 9.51 -10.13
CA LEU A 111 6.09 8.17 -9.63
C LEU A 111 4.71 8.18 -8.95
N VAL A 112 3.81 7.32 -9.38
CA VAL A 112 2.54 7.05 -8.69
C VAL A 112 2.65 5.68 -8.03
N HIS A 113 2.37 5.61 -6.74
CA HIS A 113 2.47 4.38 -5.95
C HIS A 113 1.23 4.22 -5.06
N ASN A 114 0.54 3.10 -5.16
CA ASN A 114 -0.54 2.80 -4.23
C ASN A 114 0.02 2.67 -2.81
N GLY A 115 -0.56 3.40 -1.85
CA GLY A 115 -0.15 3.36 -0.44
C GLY A 115 -0.69 2.17 0.36
N ASP A 116 -1.45 1.30 -0.29
CA ASP A 116 -2.16 0.17 0.30
C ASP A 116 -1.68 -1.20 -0.20
N ILE A 117 -0.52 -1.24 -0.86
CA ILE A 117 0.18 -2.45 -1.29
C ILE A 117 1.50 -2.62 -0.53
N LEU A 118 1.87 -3.86 -0.28
CA LEU A 118 3.18 -4.23 0.24
C LEU A 118 4.05 -4.71 -0.91
N ALA A 119 5.00 -3.88 -1.34
CA ALA A 119 5.80 -4.17 -2.51
C ALA A 119 7.27 -3.80 -2.34
N ALA A 120 8.16 -4.65 -2.84
CA ALA A 120 9.60 -4.42 -2.90
C ALA A 120 10.08 -4.40 -4.37
N LEU A 121 9.49 -3.50 -5.17
CA LEU A 121 9.79 -3.35 -6.59
C LEU A 121 11.10 -2.58 -6.82
N ASP A 122 11.79 -2.88 -7.91
CA ASP A 122 12.95 -2.13 -8.40
C ASP A 122 12.49 -0.81 -9.08
N LEU A 123 12.37 0.26 -8.28
CA LEU A 123 11.97 1.58 -8.78
C LEU A 123 13.00 2.19 -9.75
N PRO A 124 14.33 2.08 -9.53
CA PRO A 124 15.32 2.47 -10.52
C PRO A 124 15.14 1.81 -11.89
N ALA A 125 14.82 0.51 -11.96
CA ALA A 125 14.52 -0.17 -13.22
C ALA A 125 13.26 0.38 -13.90
N LEU A 126 12.20 0.70 -13.11
CA LEU A 126 11.00 1.36 -13.63
C LEU A 126 11.32 2.75 -14.20
N PHE A 127 12.12 3.57 -13.51
CA PHE A 127 12.52 4.91 -13.97
C PHE A 127 13.35 4.82 -15.26
N ALA A 128 14.28 3.88 -15.34
CA ALA A 128 15.08 3.65 -16.53
C ALA A 128 14.24 3.19 -17.72
N ALA A 129 13.24 2.33 -17.49
CA ALA A 129 12.31 1.90 -18.54
C ALA A 129 11.46 3.07 -19.04
N HIS A 130 10.93 3.91 -18.14
CA HIS A 130 10.17 5.10 -18.51
C HIS A 130 10.99 6.07 -19.34
N ALA A 131 12.20 6.40 -18.90
CA ALA A 131 13.10 7.32 -19.62
C ALA A 131 13.44 6.88 -21.04
N LYS A 132 13.43 5.57 -21.32
CA LYS A 132 13.71 5.00 -22.66
C LYS A 132 12.47 4.87 -23.53
N SER A 133 11.28 4.77 -22.94
CA SER A 133 10.04 4.42 -23.65
C SER A 133 9.49 5.53 -24.53
N GLY A 134 9.66 6.79 -24.11
CA GLY A 134 8.95 7.95 -24.69
C GLY A 134 7.41 7.82 -24.55
N ALA A 135 6.93 7.10 -23.55
CA ALA A 135 5.52 6.84 -23.31
C ALA A 135 4.93 7.85 -22.31
N LEU A 136 3.62 8.09 -22.42
CA LEU A 136 2.86 8.91 -21.48
C LEU A 136 2.81 8.29 -20.07
N CYS A 137 2.90 6.97 -19.99
CA CYS A 137 2.94 6.26 -18.73
C CYS A 137 3.73 4.95 -18.88
N THR A 138 4.46 4.53 -17.83
CA THR A 138 5.12 3.23 -17.79
C THR A 138 4.65 2.47 -16.55
N LEU A 139 4.03 1.30 -16.76
CA LEU A 139 3.45 0.47 -15.72
C LEU A 139 4.48 -0.52 -15.17
N ALA A 140 4.60 -0.64 -13.86
CA ALA A 140 5.28 -1.77 -13.24
C ALA A 140 4.35 -2.99 -13.28
N LEU A 141 4.80 -4.04 -13.95
CA LEU A 141 4.04 -5.27 -14.22
C LEU A 141 4.66 -6.47 -13.50
N ARG A 142 3.84 -7.49 -13.24
CA ARG A 142 4.30 -8.80 -12.76
C ARG A 142 3.64 -9.93 -13.56
N SER A 143 4.37 -11.05 -13.67
CA SER A 143 3.88 -12.26 -14.33
C SER A 143 2.87 -13.05 -13.49
N SER A 144 2.78 -12.76 -12.19
CA SER A 144 1.92 -13.48 -11.22
C SER A 144 1.62 -12.63 -9.98
N GLY A 145 0.85 -13.17 -9.06
CA GLY A 145 0.55 -12.58 -7.75
C GLY A 145 -0.84 -11.95 -7.66
N GLY A 146 -1.61 -11.90 -8.75
CA GLY A 146 -2.96 -11.35 -8.78
C GLY A 146 -3.57 -11.42 -10.18
N PRO A 147 -4.66 -10.67 -10.43
CA PRO A 147 -5.37 -10.69 -11.71
C PRO A 147 -4.50 -10.18 -12.86
N LEU A 148 -4.29 -11.00 -13.88
CA LEU A 148 -3.52 -10.66 -15.09
C LEU A 148 -4.43 -9.92 -16.08
N GLN A 149 -4.42 -8.59 -16.06
CA GLN A 149 -5.36 -7.75 -16.80
C GLN A 149 -4.72 -6.83 -17.85
N VAL A 150 -3.38 -6.75 -17.91
CA VAL A 150 -2.65 -5.89 -18.83
C VAL A 150 -2.03 -6.71 -19.94
N GLY A 151 -2.47 -6.54 -21.16
CA GLY A 151 -1.83 -7.07 -22.38
C GLY A 151 -0.52 -6.33 -22.61
N PHE A 152 0.59 -7.04 -22.67
CA PHE A 152 1.92 -6.45 -22.78
C PHE A 152 2.78 -7.21 -23.79
N ASP A 153 3.31 -6.49 -24.76
CA ASP A 153 4.26 -6.98 -25.75
C ASP A 153 5.70 -6.79 -25.27
N ARG A 154 6.32 -7.86 -24.78
CA ARG A 154 7.70 -7.81 -24.24
C ARG A 154 8.75 -7.31 -25.25
N PRO A 155 8.73 -7.70 -26.55
CA PRO A 155 9.66 -7.20 -27.55
C PRO A 155 9.66 -5.69 -27.72
N THR A 156 8.48 -5.07 -27.76
CA THR A 156 8.36 -3.62 -27.92
C THR A 156 8.36 -2.83 -26.63
N GLY A 157 8.10 -3.52 -25.49
CA GLY A 157 7.93 -2.87 -24.18
C GLY A 157 6.64 -2.06 -24.04
N LEU A 158 5.65 -2.32 -24.92
CA LEU A 158 4.41 -1.56 -24.96
C LEU A 158 3.22 -2.36 -24.38
N VAL A 159 2.36 -1.66 -23.67
CA VAL A 159 1.03 -2.12 -23.29
C VAL A 159 0.14 -2.07 -24.52
N THR A 160 -0.58 -3.16 -24.80
CA THR A 160 -1.43 -3.31 -25.98
C THR A 160 -2.91 -3.44 -25.65
N ASP A 161 -3.22 -3.74 -24.37
CA ASP A 161 -4.58 -3.92 -23.91
C ASP A 161 -4.67 -3.77 -22.39
N ILE A 162 -5.82 -3.37 -21.89
CA ILE A 162 -6.15 -3.36 -20.48
C ILE A 162 -7.54 -3.97 -20.31
N ARG A 163 -7.66 -5.02 -19.51
CA ARG A 163 -8.90 -5.75 -19.19
C ARG A 163 -9.61 -6.38 -20.40
N GLY A 164 -8.97 -6.48 -21.56
CA GLY A 164 -9.58 -7.00 -22.78
C GLY A 164 -10.34 -5.98 -23.63
N GLU A 165 -10.26 -4.70 -23.28
CA GLU A 165 -11.04 -3.62 -23.89
C GLU A 165 -10.57 -3.20 -25.30
N ILE A 166 -9.32 -3.54 -25.65
CA ILE A 166 -8.75 -3.27 -27.00
C ILE A 166 -8.81 -4.53 -27.87
N GLY A 167 -8.81 -5.71 -27.26
CA GLY A 167 -8.89 -6.99 -27.97
C GLY A 167 -7.53 -7.56 -28.41
N SER A 168 -6.43 -7.14 -27.80
CA SER A 168 -5.09 -7.70 -28.05
C SER A 168 -4.95 -9.14 -27.57
N SER A 169 -4.24 -9.98 -28.35
CA SER A 169 -3.87 -11.35 -27.99
C SER A 169 -2.53 -11.45 -27.23
N ALA A 170 -1.90 -10.34 -26.90
CA ALA A 170 -0.63 -10.32 -26.17
C ALA A 170 -0.75 -11.01 -24.81
N PRO A 171 0.34 -11.61 -24.28
CA PRO A 171 0.37 -12.17 -22.92
C PRO A 171 -0.06 -11.13 -21.88
N ARG A 172 -0.78 -11.61 -20.86
CA ARG A 172 -1.33 -10.73 -19.82
C ARG A 172 -0.47 -10.73 -18.56
N PHE A 173 -0.42 -9.57 -17.94
CA PHE A 173 0.35 -9.29 -16.72
C PHE A 173 -0.53 -8.62 -15.67
N LEU A 174 -0.08 -8.71 -14.42
CA LEU A 174 -0.63 -7.94 -13.31
C LEU A 174 -0.06 -6.52 -13.35
N TYR A 175 -0.93 -5.51 -13.23
CA TYR A 175 -0.51 -4.16 -12.86
C TYR A 175 -0.32 -4.08 -11.35
N THR A 176 0.85 -3.69 -10.90
CA THR A 176 1.25 -3.71 -9.48
C THR A 176 0.65 -2.60 -8.63
N GLY A 177 0.00 -1.60 -9.23
CA GLY A 177 -0.38 -0.37 -8.53
C GLY A 177 0.75 0.66 -8.46
N VAL A 178 1.83 0.47 -9.26
CA VAL A 178 2.95 1.40 -9.35
C VAL A 178 3.22 1.75 -10.82
N CYS A 179 3.34 3.04 -11.13
CA CYS A 179 3.68 3.52 -12.47
C CYS A 179 4.44 4.84 -12.42
N VAL A 180 5.10 5.17 -13.53
CA VAL A 180 5.63 6.51 -13.78
C VAL A 180 4.77 7.18 -14.83
N VAL A 181 4.33 8.40 -14.56
CA VAL A 181 3.45 9.19 -15.42
C VAL A 181 4.21 10.41 -15.92
N ASP A 182 4.26 10.58 -17.25
CA ASP A 182 4.73 11.81 -17.86
C ASP A 182 3.67 12.92 -17.68
N PRO A 183 4.05 14.16 -17.34
CA PRO A 183 3.10 15.28 -17.20
C PRO A 183 2.24 15.54 -18.43
N ALA A 184 2.67 15.14 -19.64
CA ALA A 184 1.88 15.21 -20.86
C ALA A 184 0.57 14.39 -20.82
N LEU A 185 0.43 13.46 -19.85
CA LEU A 185 -0.83 12.74 -19.61
C LEU A 185 -1.88 13.60 -18.88
N LEU A 186 -1.46 14.56 -18.04
CA LEU A 186 -2.34 15.34 -17.16
C LEU A 186 -3.45 16.13 -17.88
N PRO A 187 -3.24 16.70 -19.08
CA PRO A 187 -4.32 17.36 -19.84
C PRO A 187 -5.50 16.45 -20.22
N ARG A 188 -5.33 15.13 -20.19
CA ARG A 188 -6.39 14.13 -20.45
C ARG A 188 -7.28 13.87 -19.24
N ILE A 189 -6.91 14.39 -18.07
CA ILE A 189 -7.63 14.18 -16.82
C ILE A 189 -8.39 15.46 -16.47
N PRO A 190 -9.74 15.42 -16.44
CA PRO A 190 -10.54 16.56 -16.04
C PRO A 190 -10.29 16.90 -14.57
N PRO A 191 -10.19 18.20 -14.22
CA PRO A 191 -9.97 18.61 -12.85
C PRO A 191 -11.22 18.41 -11.97
N GLY A 192 -11.01 17.91 -10.74
CA GLY A 192 -12.07 17.81 -9.73
C GLY A 192 -13.07 16.67 -9.94
N GLU A 193 -12.85 15.79 -10.92
CA GLU A 193 -13.72 14.66 -11.20
C GLU A 193 -13.12 13.34 -10.72
N PRO A 194 -13.92 12.43 -10.11
CA PRO A 194 -13.49 11.07 -9.80
C PRO A 194 -13.17 10.30 -11.09
N LEU A 195 -11.90 9.94 -11.28
CA LEU A 195 -11.45 9.20 -12.46
C LEU A 195 -10.30 8.26 -12.11
N SER A 196 -10.43 6.97 -12.47
CA SER A 196 -9.32 6.03 -12.37
C SER A 196 -8.39 6.11 -13.59
N PHE A 197 -7.17 5.56 -13.47
CA PHE A 197 -6.23 5.55 -14.59
C PHE A 197 -6.67 4.67 -15.77
N VAL A 198 -7.45 3.62 -15.54
CA VAL A 198 -7.80 2.65 -16.60
C VAL A 198 -8.48 3.30 -17.80
N PRO A 199 -9.55 4.13 -17.66
CA PRO A 199 -10.12 4.86 -18.78
C PRO A 199 -9.11 5.78 -19.49
N VAL A 200 -8.26 6.49 -18.73
CA VAL A 200 -7.25 7.41 -19.29
C VAL A 200 -6.24 6.67 -20.16
N TRP A 201 -5.76 5.51 -19.69
CA TRP A 201 -4.84 4.67 -20.46
C TRP A 201 -5.51 4.06 -21.69
N LEU A 202 -6.77 3.61 -21.59
CA LEU A 202 -7.51 3.07 -22.72
C LEU A 202 -7.73 4.13 -23.81
N ASP A 203 -8.05 5.36 -23.43
CA ASP A 203 -8.22 6.47 -24.36
C ASP A 203 -6.89 6.86 -25.02
N ALA A 204 -5.78 6.84 -24.27
CA ALA A 204 -4.45 7.04 -24.85
C ALA A 204 -4.09 5.94 -25.87
N LEU A 205 -4.32 4.66 -25.52
CA LEU A 205 -4.08 3.54 -26.43
C LEU A 205 -4.94 3.61 -27.70
N ARG A 206 -6.22 3.96 -27.58
CA ARG A 206 -7.13 4.15 -28.74
C ARG A 206 -6.70 5.31 -29.63
N ALA A 207 -6.08 6.34 -29.05
CA ALA A 207 -5.49 7.46 -29.77
C ALA A 207 -4.13 7.14 -30.42
N GLY A 208 -3.61 5.92 -30.27
CA GLY A 208 -2.30 5.51 -30.78
C GLY A 208 -1.11 6.02 -29.97
N GLU A 209 -1.36 6.53 -28.77
CA GLU A 209 -0.32 6.97 -27.84
C GLU A 209 0.33 5.79 -27.13
N LYS A 210 1.56 5.98 -26.70
CA LYS A 210 2.32 4.91 -26.03
C LYS A 210 2.04 4.86 -24.53
N ILE A 211 1.63 3.69 -24.06
CA ILE A 211 1.73 3.27 -22.68
C ILE A 211 2.75 2.13 -22.63
N ALA A 212 3.79 2.28 -21.85
CA ALA A 212 4.84 1.28 -21.72
C ALA A 212 4.65 0.40 -20.47
N GLY A 213 5.38 -0.69 -20.40
CA GLY A 213 5.45 -1.57 -19.24
C GLY A 213 6.87 -2.08 -18.99
N VAL A 214 7.12 -2.45 -17.76
CA VAL A 214 8.32 -3.22 -17.37
C VAL A 214 7.92 -4.31 -16.38
N VAL A 215 8.40 -5.54 -16.62
CA VAL A 215 8.10 -6.66 -15.73
C VAL A 215 9.13 -6.70 -14.62
N LEU A 216 8.65 -6.61 -13.37
CA LEU A 216 9.44 -6.59 -12.15
C LEU A 216 8.96 -7.74 -11.25
N ASP A 217 9.41 -8.95 -11.56
CA ASP A 217 9.00 -10.17 -10.86
C ASP A 217 9.76 -10.40 -9.55
N ASP A 218 10.91 -9.73 -9.37
CA ASP A 218 11.70 -9.83 -8.16
C ASP A 218 11.02 -9.12 -6.98
N GLY A 219 11.35 -9.62 -5.78
CA GLY A 219 10.80 -9.10 -4.53
C GLY A 219 9.33 -9.45 -4.29
N ILE A 220 8.88 -9.09 -3.10
CA ILE A 220 7.48 -9.32 -2.69
C ILE A 220 6.54 -8.31 -3.35
N TRP A 221 5.35 -8.78 -3.65
CA TRP A 221 4.18 -7.95 -3.94
C TRP A 221 2.93 -8.59 -3.34
N ARG A 222 2.17 -7.83 -2.54
CA ARG A 222 0.89 -8.24 -1.92
C ARG A 222 -0.09 -7.07 -1.93
N ASP A 223 -1.30 -7.31 -2.40
CA ASP A 223 -2.46 -6.44 -2.11
C ASP A 223 -3.07 -6.90 -0.78
N ILE A 224 -2.92 -6.09 0.25
CA ILE A 224 -3.55 -6.36 1.55
C ILE A 224 -5.01 -5.93 1.47
N GLY A 225 -5.78 -6.65 0.65
CA GLY A 225 -7.13 -6.25 0.26
C GLY A 225 -8.25 -6.73 1.18
N ASN A 226 -8.02 -7.75 2.03
CA ASN A 226 -8.98 -8.35 2.93
C ASN A 226 -8.30 -8.88 4.20
N VAL A 227 -9.09 -9.33 5.17
CA VAL A 227 -8.60 -9.82 6.46
C VAL A 227 -7.77 -11.09 6.31
N GLU A 228 -8.12 -11.98 5.38
CA GLU A 228 -7.36 -13.21 5.11
C GLU A 228 -5.94 -12.90 4.65
N GLU A 229 -5.77 -12.00 3.68
CA GLU A 229 -4.43 -11.56 3.22
C GLU A 229 -3.67 -10.81 4.32
N TYR A 230 -4.38 -10.09 5.19
CA TYR A 230 -3.79 -9.41 6.34
C TYR A 230 -3.24 -10.40 7.39
N LEU A 231 -3.96 -11.47 7.70
CA LEU A 231 -3.48 -12.55 8.57
C LEU A 231 -2.36 -13.33 7.88
N ARG A 232 -2.51 -13.65 6.59
CA ARG A 232 -1.54 -14.40 5.81
C ARG A 232 -0.17 -13.73 5.76
N ILE A 233 -0.09 -12.41 5.56
CA ILE A 233 1.21 -11.72 5.54
C ILE A 233 1.93 -11.82 6.90
N HIS A 234 1.22 -11.80 8.02
CA HIS A 234 1.82 -12.00 9.33
C HIS A 234 2.31 -13.44 9.52
N ALA A 235 1.55 -14.43 9.06
CA ALA A 235 1.96 -15.84 9.07
C ALA A 235 3.22 -16.07 8.20
N ASP A 236 3.26 -15.49 6.99
CA ASP A 236 4.39 -15.60 6.08
C ASP A 236 5.67 -14.95 6.66
N LEU A 237 5.53 -13.81 7.36
CA LEU A 237 6.63 -13.17 8.08
C LEU A 237 7.10 -14.01 9.27
N ALA A 238 6.18 -14.63 10.00
CA ALA A 238 6.50 -15.45 11.17
C ALA A 238 7.23 -16.73 10.81
N SER A 239 6.86 -17.35 9.69
CA SER A 239 7.49 -18.58 9.18
C SER A 239 8.79 -18.32 8.42
N GLY A 240 9.13 -17.07 8.10
CA GLY A 240 10.24 -16.73 7.21
C GLY A 240 9.97 -17.03 5.73
N ALA A 241 8.73 -17.35 5.36
CA ALA A 241 8.35 -17.56 3.95
C ALA A 241 8.47 -16.27 3.12
N VAL A 242 8.42 -15.13 3.78
CA VAL A 242 8.59 -13.80 3.20
C VAL A 242 9.56 -13.00 4.04
N GLU A 243 10.54 -12.40 3.38
CA GLU A 243 11.44 -11.41 3.98
C GLU A 243 11.14 -10.02 3.39
N ILE A 244 10.98 -9.04 4.26
CA ILE A 244 10.77 -7.64 3.87
C ILE A 244 11.75 -6.79 4.67
N ALA A 245 12.48 -5.91 3.99
CA ALA A 245 13.34 -4.96 4.67
C ALA A 245 12.52 -4.04 5.60
N SER A 246 13.00 -3.83 6.81
CA SER A 246 12.37 -2.91 7.75
C SER A 246 12.26 -1.50 7.15
N PRO A 247 11.07 -0.89 7.12
CA PRO A 247 10.93 0.50 6.71
C PRO A 247 11.40 1.49 7.79
N VAL A 248 11.70 0.99 9.00
CA VAL A 248 12.21 1.78 10.13
C VAL A 248 13.67 1.44 10.38
N GLU A 249 14.52 2.47 10.38
CA GLU A 249 15.94 2.30 10.66
C GLU A 249 16.18 1.84 12.11
N LYS A 250 17.18 0.93 12.29
CA LYS A 250 17.62 0.43 13.59
C LYS A 250 16.51 -0.23 14.46
N SER A 251 15.43 -0.72 13.86
CA SER A 251 14.41 -1.45 14.57
C SER A 251 14.61 -2.96 14.50
N GLU A 252 14.30 -3.66 15.60
CA GLU A 252 14.07 -5.11 15.58
C GLU A 252 12.74 -5.36 14.88
N TRP A 253 12.76 -5.64 13.57
CA TRP A 253 11.55 -5.92 12.82
C TRP A 253 11.70 -7.25 12.05
N PRO A 254 10.65 -8.06 12.01
CA PRO A 254 9.35 -7.92 12.67
C PRO A 254 9.46 -8.12 14.21
N ARG A 255 8.81 -7.25 14.99
CA ARG A 255 8.71 -7.37 16.43
C ARG A 255 7.33 -7.90 16.79
N TRP A 256 7.28 -9.09 17.36
CA TRP A 256 6.01 -9.81 17.61
C TRP A 256 5.29 -9.38 18.88
N ARG A 257 5.99 -8.80 19.84
CA ARG A 257 5.43 -8.26 21.07
C ARG A 257 5.91 -6.83 21.27
N MET A 258 4.97 -5.90 21.22
CA MET A 258 5.24 -4.47 21.34
C MET A 258 5.38 -4.06 22.83
N PRO A 259 6.01 -2.90 23.12
CA PRO A 259 6.11 -2.37 24.47
C PRO A 259 4.74 -2.23 25.14
N GLY A 260 4.67 -2.50 26.45
CA GLY A 260 3.43 -2.42 27.22
C GLY A 260 2.48 -3.61 27.08
N ALA A 261 2.68 -4.50 26.08
CA ALA A 261 1.88 -5.71 25.93
C ALA A 261 2.03 -6.63 27.17
N ARG A 262 0.91 -6.99 27.77
CA ARG A 262 0.84 -7.81 29.01
C ARG A 262 0.18 -9.14 28.69
N VAL A 263 0.82 -10.22 29.11
CA VAL A 263 0.30 -11.59 28.98
C VAL A 263 0.38 -12.22 30.36
N ASP A 264 -0.76 -12.65 30.87
CA ASP A 264 -0.82 -13.37 32.13
C ASP A 264 -0.01 -14.67 32.06
N SER A 265 0.61 -15.07 33.18
CA SER A 265 1.47 -16.26 33.22
C SER A 265 0.73 -17.57 32.97
N SER A 266 -0.59 -17.61 33.16
CA SER A 266 -1.46 -18.76 32.88
C SER A 266 -2.06 -18.74 31.47
N ALA A 267 -1.90 -17.65 30.70
CA ALA A 267 -2.36 -17.56 29.34
C ALA A 267 -1.48 -18.38 28.37
N LYS A 268 -2.06 -18.85 27.28
CA LYS A 268 -1.37 -19.63 26.25
C LYS A 268 -1.31 -18.84 24.94
N LEU A 269 -0.11 -18.74 24.38
CA LEU A 269 0.12 -18.19 23.05
C LEU A 269 0.57 -19.32 22.14
N ASN A 270 -0.28 -19.73 21.20
CA ASN A 270 -0.01 -20.81 20.25
C ASN A 270 0.29 -20.25 18.86
N GLY A 271 1.16 -20.91 18.10
CA GLY A 271 1.54 -20.47 16.77
C GLY A 271 2.19 -19.08 16.77
N TRP A 272 1.88 -18.29 15.73
CA TRP A 272 2.33 -16.91 15.63
C TRP A 272 1.26 -15.95 16.18
N ASN A 273 1.68 -14.93 16.88
CA ASN A 273 0.78 -13.88 17.37
C ASN A 273 1.48 -12.54 17.32
N TRP A 274 0.82 -11.51 16.81
CA TRP A 274 1.30 -10.15 16.95
C TRP A 274 0.56 -9.43 18.09
N LEU A 275 1.32 -8.98 19.09
CA LEU A 275 0.80 -8.30 20.28
C LEU A 275 1.14 -6.82 20.22
N GLY A 276 0.15 -5.99 19.92
CA GLY A 276 0.26 -4.54 19.83
C GLY A 276 0.59 -3.85 21.16
N PRO A 277 0.95 -2.55 21.11
CA PRO A 277 1.25 -1.77 22.31
C PRO A 277 0.11 -1.86 23.33
N ASP A 278 0.46 -2.01 24.61
CA ASP A 278 -0.47 -1.99 25.74
C ASP A 278 -1.65 -2.97 25.67
N CYS A 279 -1.63 -3.94 24.73
CA CYS A 279 -2.65 -5.00 24.71
C CYS A 279 -2.53 -5.91 25.93
N GLN A 280 -3.64 -6.58 26.31
CA GLN A 280 -3.72 -7.41 27.51
C GLN A 280 -4.32 -8.78 27.18
N VAL A 281 -3.62 -9.85 27.56
CA VAL A 281 -4.13 -11.22 27.50
C VAL A 281 -4.27 -11.70 28.95
N SER A 282 -5.52 -11.93 29.36
CA SER A 282 -5.86 -12.22 30.75
C SER A 282 -5.63 -13.70 31.13
N ALA A 283 -5.80 -14.02 32.43
CA ALA A 283 -5.55 -15.35 32.99
C ALA A 283 -6.34 -16.45 32.28
N GLY A 284 -5.69 -17.57 31.97
CA GLY A 284 -6.29 -18.75 31.36
C GLY A 284 -6.75 -18.56 29.89
N ALA A 285 -6.58 -17.38 29.31
CA ALA A 285 -6.91 -17.13 27.91
C ALA A 285 -5.96 -17.87 26.97
N THR A 286 -6.45 -18.21 25.76
CA THR A 286 -5.64 -18.78 24.68
C THR A 286 -5.71 -17.85 23.48
N VAL A 287 -4.54 -17.53 22.88
CA VAL A 287 -4.45 -16.76 21.63
C VAL A 287 -3.63 -17.54 20.64
N GLU A 288 -4.17 -17.74 19.44
CA GLU A 288 -3.54 -18.54 18.39
C GLU A 288 -3.62 -17.87 17.04
N ASN A 289 -2.49 -17.74 16.33
CA ASN A 289 -2.40 -17.20 14.96
C ASN A 289 -3.18 -15.89 14.77
N SER A 290 -3.07 -14.98 15.72
CA SER A 290 -3.96 -13.82 15.83
C SER A 290 -3.20 -12.51 15.99
N ILE A 291 -3.89 -11.40 15.70
CA ILE A 291 -3.37 -10.05 15.76
C ILE A 291 -4.16 -9.26 16.80
N LEU A 292 -3.46 -8.76 17.81
CA LEU A 292 -4.03 -7.92 18.86
C LEU A 292 -3.50 -6.49 18.68
N TRP A 293 -4.37 -5.54 18.29
CA TRP A 293 -3.99 -4.14 18.09
C TRP A 293 -3.79 -3.43 19.43
N ALA A 294 -3.34 -2.17 19.37
CA ALA A 294 -3.01 -1.38 20.56
C ALA A 294 -4.17 -1.32 21.56
N GLY A 295 -3.87 -1.50 22.84
CA GLY A 295 -4.85 -1.41 23.92
C GLY A 295 -5.98 -2.43 23.88
N SER A 296 -5.97 -3.41 22.95
CA SER A 296 -6.96 -4.48 22.89
C SER A 296 -6.85 -5.41 24.10
N LYS A 297 -7.95 -6.09 24.45
CA LYS A 297 -8.01 -6.95 25.61
C LYS A 297 -8.60 -8.30 25.25
N VAL A 298 -8.07 -9.36 25.87
CA VAL A 298 -8.62 -10.72 25.84
C VAL A 298 -9.05 -11.09 27.26
N GLU A 299 -10.34 -11.42 27.45
CA GLU A 299 -10.91 -11.75 28.75
C GLU A 299 -10.32 -13.03 29.35
N PRO A 300 -10.44 -13.21 30.68
CA PRO A 300 -10.03 -14.45 31.34
C PRO A 300 -10.72 -15.67 30.72
N GLY A 301 -9.93 -16.70 30.36
CA GLY A 301 -10.42 -17.94 29.78
C GLY A 301 -10.94 -17.85 28.35
N ALA A 302 -10.92 -16.68 27.70
CA ALA A 302 -11.32 -16.54 26.31
C ALA A 302 -10.34 -17.25 25.35
N ASN A 303 -10.87 -17.73 24.21
CA ASN A 303 -10.10 -18.38 23.17
C ASN A 303 -10.19 -17.56 21.86
N VAL A 304 -9.06 -17.04 21.40
CA VAL A 304 -8.96 -16.20 20.21
C VAL A 304 -8.07 -16.90 19.18
N ALA A 305 -8.62 -17.30 18.04
CA ALA A 305 -7.88 -18.00 17.01
C ALA A 305 -8.12 -17.38 15.61
N SER A 306 -7.07 -17.30 14.81
CA SER A 306 -7.11 -16.79 13.40
C SER A 306 -7.89 -15.48 13.27
N SER A 307 -7.72 -14.57 14.24
CA SER A 307 -8.60 -13.42 14.41
C SER A 307 -7.81 -12.11 14.61
N VAL A 308 -8.50 -10.99 14.42
CA VAL A 308 -7.95 -9.66 14.70
C VAL A 308 -8.79 -8.99 15.80
N VAL A 309 -8.16 -8.62 16.90
CA VAL A 309 -8.81 -7.78 17.92
C VAL A 309 -8.34 -6.35 17.74
N ARG A 310 -9.28 -5.47 17.35
CA ARG A 310 -8.99 -4.08 16.98
C ARG A 310 -8.60 -3.24 18.19
N GLU A 311 -8.14 -2.03 17.90
CA GLU A 311 -7.67 -1.08 18.93
C GLU A 311 -8.75 -0.79 19.98
N GLY A 312 -8.38 -1.00 21.24
CA GLY A 312 -9.25 -0.76 22.38
C GLY A 312 -10.40 -1.77 22.57
N MET A 313 -10.54 -2.77 21.67
CA MET A 313 -11.64 -3.73 21.71
C MET A 313 -11.38 -4.88 22.70
N LEU A 314 -12.45 -5.53 23.12
CA LEU A 314 -12.45 -6.64 24.07
C LEU A 314 -12.91 -7.93 23.35
N ALA A 315 -12.05 -8.96 23.36
CA ALA A 315 -12.39 -10.29 22.91
C ALA A 315 -12.82 -11.15 24.12
N ALA A 316 -14.00 -11.76 24.03
CA ALA A 316 -14.61 -12.55 25.09
C ALA A 316 -15.12 -13.89 24.55
N GLY A 317 -15.03 -14.96 25.34
CA GLY A 317 -15.48 -16.29 24.96
C GLY A 317 -14.71 -16.87 23.77
N GLU A 318 -15.41 -17.46 22.81
CA GLU A 318 -14.84 -18.07 21.61
C GLU A 318 -14.83 -17.06 20.43
N VAL A 319 -13.66 -16.71 19.94
CA VAL A 319 -13.44 -15.75 18.86
C VAL A 319 -12.58 -16.42 17.79
N HIS A 320 -13.21 -16.84 16.68
CA HIS A 320 -12.53 -17.59 15.62
C HIS A 320 -12.79 -16.97 14.24
N ASP A 321 -11.75 -16.88 13.42
CA ASP A 321 -11.80 -16.44 12.01
C ASP A 321 -12.57 -15.13 11.81
N THR A 322 -12.37 -14.16 12.71
CA THR A 322 -13.18 -12.94 12.74
C THR A 322 -12.38 -11.69 13.16
N VAL A 323 -13.05 -10.56 13.12
CA VAL A 323 -12.55 -9.26 13.58
C VAL A 323 -13.47 -8.71 14.66
N VAL A 324 -12.90 -8.49 15.86
CA VAL A 324 -13.57 -7.87 16.99
C VAL A 324 -13.30 -6.38 17.07
#